data_252b4ea23dee937b596a97bdb539d85a
#
_entry.id   252b4ea23dee937b596a97bdb539d85a
#
_cell.length_a   1.000
_cell.length_b   1.000
_cell.length_c   1.000
_cell.angle_alpha   90.00
_cell.angle_beta   90.00
_cell.angle_gamma   90.00
#
_symmetry.space_group_name_H-M   'P 1'
#
loop_
_entity.id
_entity.type
_entity.pdbx_description
1 polymer ?
#
loop_
_entity_poly.entity_id
_entity_poly.type
_entity_poly.pdbx_seq_one_letter_code
_entity_poly.pdbx_strand_id
1 'polypeptide(L)'
;MIRATTRRGALAGMTLTELLIAVAVGLLVMLAAVSALSAARRGAGTVDAASQLRDNARFAADIIQRLAVQAGFEDLPSASAPYADSQARYALINPKTDIRELPPNVFGYDNATPNSSDPFYAATPRTASDGGNGSDVLILQYQAALDLSSASGYSDGSMITCAGNAPKLASTGRDDRIYSVLSVAKSVNDEPALMCTYRSEKTGKHTISPLVAGVESFQVLYGVDHVTPGATLGPGNAASSIPNGYLRAAQLTVPGDLNATYANWRRVRSLRIGMVLRGPDRSAQGAAAPQKLFPLGSRYASAADPGSSYTATDARLRQTVTFTVHLRNCQNQGYQSSASTLACDVILPQ
;
A
#
# COMPACT_ATOMS: atom_id res chain seq x y z
N MET A 1 -9.23 85.52 -35.58
CA MET A 1 -7.84 85.01 -35.49
C MET A 1 -7.48 84.85 -34.05
N ILE A 2 -7.49 83.63 -33.54
CA ILE A 2 -7.15 83.33 -32.14
C ILE A 2 -5.74 82.74 -32.18
N ARG A 3 -4.76 83.44 -31.62
CA ARG A 3 -3.38 82.93 -31.48
C ARG A 3 -3.30 82.00 -30.30
N ALA A 4 -3.05 80.73 -30.56
CA ALA A 4 -2.71 79.75 -29.54
C ALA A 4 -1.26 79.92 -29.09
N THR A 5 -1.03 80.41 -27.87
CA THR A 5 0.28 80.46 -27.23
C THR A 5 0.63 79.11 -26.69
N THR A 6 1.52 78.38 -27.37
CA THR A 6 2.16 77.19 -26.84
C THR A 6 3.15 77.57 -25.74
N ARG A 7 2.79 77.29 -24.47
CA ARG A 7 3.75 77.29 -23.35
C ARG A 7 4.76 76.19 -23.53
N ARG A 8 6.00 76.56 -23.88
CA ARG A 8 7.16 75.64 -23.77
C ARG A 8 7.43 75.40 -22.28
N GLY A 9 7.09 74.27 -21.75
CA GLY A 9 7.52 73.85 -20.41
C GLY A 9 9.04 73.80 -20.36
N ALA A 10 9.65 74.54 -19.45
CA ALA A 10 11.07 74.44 -19.17
C ALA A 10 11.35 73.02 -18.66
N LEU A 11 12.25 72.29 -19.37
CA LEU A 11 12.81 71.02 -18.90
C LEU A 11 13.73 71.40 -17.73
N ALA A 12 13.23 71.28 -16.50
CA ALA A 12 14.09 71.33 -15.29
C ALA A 12 14.99 70.12 -15.28
N GLY A 13 16.30 70.29 -15.28
CA GLY A 13 17.27 69.22 -15.16
C GLY A 13 17.16 68.54 -13.79
N MET A 14 17.16 67.21 -13.76
CA MET A 14 17.12 66.45 -12.54
C MET A 14 18.44 66.65 -11.76
N THR A 15 18.36 66.84 -10.47
CA THR A 15 19.56 66.91 -9.60
C THR A 15 20.11 65.52 -9.34
N LEU A 16 21.40 65.40 -9.09
CA LEU A 16 22.07 64.12 -8.78
C LEU A 16 21.48 63.46 -7.52
N THR A 17 21.02 64.27 -6.56
CA THR A 17 20.35 63.81 -5.34
C THR A 17 18.96 63.23 -5.62
N GLU A 18 18.17 63.81 -6.53
CA GLU A 18 16.87 63.26 -6.95
C GLU A 18 17.03 61.92 -7.66
N LEU A 19 18.06 61.80 -8.51
CA LEU A 19 18.37 60.53 -9.16
C LEU A 19 18.76 59.43 -8.14
N LEU A 20 19.59 59.77 -7.15
CA LEU A 20 20.00 58.83 -6.10
C LEU A 20 18.81 58.36 -5.25
N ILE A 21 17.91 59.30 -4.87
CA ILE A 21 16.71 58.95 -4.11
C ILE A 21 15.76 58.10 -4.96
N ALA A 22 15.55 58.44 -6.22
CA ALA A 22 14.71 57.66 -7.12
C ALA A 22 15.21 56.22 -7.30
N VAL A 23 16.53 56.01 -7.47
CA VAL A 23 17.15 54.72 -7.57
C VAL A 23 17.01 53.96 -6.26
N ALA A 24 17.26 54.60 -5.10
CA ALA A 24 17.12 53.93 -3.80
C ALA A 24 15.68 53.46 -3.54
N VAL A 25 14.69 54.32 -3.81
CA VAL A 25 13.27 53.96 -3.69
C VAL A 25 12.88 52.85 -4.69
N GLY A 26 13.37 52.96 -5.94
CA GLY A 26 13.15 51.93 -6.96
C GLY A 26 13.70 50.56 -6.54
N LEU A 27 14.90 50.49 -5.95
CA LEU A 27 15.50 49.26 -5.42
C LEU A 27 14.70 48.69 -4.25
N LEU A 28 14.20 49.52 -3.35
CA LEU A 28 13.34 49.06 -2.23
C LEU A 28 12.03 48.46 -2.74
N VAL A 29 11.39 49.09 -3.72
CA VAL A 29 10.16 48.55 -4.34
C VAL A 29 10.43 47.26 -5.07
N MET A 30 11.55 47.13 -5.81
CA MET A 30 11.94 45.87 -6.45
C MET A 30 12.20 44.78 -5.42
N LEU A 31 12.91 45.07 -4.34
CA LEU A 31 13.16 44.10 -3.27
C LEU A 31 11.85 43.60 -2.63
N ALA A 32 10.93 44.53 -2.36
CA ALA A 32 9.62 44.16 -1.84
C ALA A 32 8.82 43.28 -2.82
N ALA A 33 8.82 43.64 -4.11
CA ALA A 33 8.15 42.84 -5.15
C ALA A 33 8.74 41.44 -5.31
N VAL A 34 10.06 41.32 -5.33
CA VAL A 34 10.76 40.00 -5.42
C VAL A 34 10.49 39.15 -4.17
N SER A 35 10.50 39.74 -2.98
CA SER A 35 10.21 39.02 -1.74
C SER A 35 8.76 38.55 -1.71
N ALA A 36 7.79 39.36 -2.10
CA ALA A 36 6.38 38.98 -2.21
C ALA A 36 6.15 37.85 -3.22
N LEU A 37 6.77 37.96 -4.42
CA LEU A 37 6.69 36.91 -5.43
C LEU A 37 7.30 35.58 -4.95
N SER A 38 8.43 35.66 -4.25
CA SER A 38 9.08 34.46 -3.67
C SER A 38 8.21 33.81 -2.61
N ALA A 39 7.56 34.59 -1.75
CA ALA A 39 6.62 34.10 -0.75
C ALA A 39 5.39 33.43 -1.41
N ALA A 40 4.81 34.10 -2.43
CA ALA A 40 3.69 33.55 -3.17
C ALA A 40 4.01 32.21 -3.87
N ARG A 41 5.17 32.13 -4.53
CA ARG A 41 5.62 30.88 -5.19
C ARG A 41 5.84 29.73 -4.19
N ARG A 42 6.44 30.02 -3.03
CA ARG A 42 6.60 29.00 -1.97
C ARG A 42 5.26 28.54 -1.45
N GLY A 43 4.32 29.46 -1.23
CA GLY A 43 2.96 29.12 -0.80
C GLY A 43 2.22 28.24 -1.79
N ALA A 44 2.26 28.58 -3.09
CA ALA A 44 1.67 27.78 -4.15
C ALA A 44 2.26 26.36 -4.19
N GLY A 45 3.60 26.23 -4.15
CA GLY A 45 4.26 24.93 -4.15
C GLY A 45 3.88 24.04 -2.96
N THR A 46 3.66 24.62 -1.79
CA THR A 46 3.20 23.85 -0.61
C THR A 46 1.75 23.36 -0.78
N VAL A 47 0.88 24.19 -1.34
CA VAL A 47 -0.52 23.80 -1.62
C VAL A 47 -0.57 22.68 -2.65
N ASP A 48 0.20 22.80 -3.73
CA ASP A 48 0.28 21.77 -4.78
C ASP A 48 0.80 20.45 -4.22
N ALA A 49 1.87 20.48 -3.40
CA ALA A 49 2.41 19.30 -2.75
C ALA A 49 1.39 18.63 -1.80
N ALA A 50 0.64 19.44 -1.03
CA ALA A 50 -0.40 18.93 -0.15
C ALA A 50 -1.57 18.29 -0.93
N SER A 51 -1.94 18.86 -2.07
CA SER A 51 -2.97 18.29 -2.96
C SER A 51 -2.52 16.96 -3.53
N GLN A 52 -1.31 16.90 -4.07
CA GLN A 52 -0.72 15.67 -4.62
C GLN A 52 -0.62 14.56 -3.56
N LEU A 53 -0.24 14.90 -2.33
CA LEU A 53 -0.21 13.93 -1.22
C LEU A 53 -1.59 13.34 -0.94
N ARG A 54 -2.64 14.18 -0.93
CA ARG A 54 -4.02 13.70 -0.71
C ARG A 54 -4.50 12.79 -1.83
N ASP A 55 -4.21 13.14 -3.08
CA ASP A 55 -4.62 12.36 -4.24
C ASP A 55 -3.89 11.01 -4.26
N ASN A 56 -2.58 10.99 -4.02
CA ASN A 56 -1.80 9.75 -3.90
C ASN A 56 -2.30 8.87 -2.75
N ALA A 57 -2.63 9.50 -1.61
CA ALA A 57 -3.15 8.79 -0.44
C ALA A 57 -4.51 8.13 -0.71
N ARG A 58 -5.43 8.85 -1.39
CA ARG A 58 -6.73 8.30 -1.79
C ARG A 58 -6.56 7.17 -2.79
N PHE A 59 -5.76 7.38 -3.82
CA PHE A 59 -5.49 6.35 -4.83
C PHE A 59 -4.90 5.08 -4.20
N ALA A 60 -3.92 5.22 -3.29
CA ALA A 60 -3.34 4.08 -2.57
C ALA A 60 -4.42 3.35 -1.75
N ALA A 61 -5.26 4.08 -1.01
CA ALA A 61 -6.32 3.49 -0.22
C ALA A 61 -7.36 2.76 -1.10
N ASP A 62 -7.80 3.38 -2.20
CA ASP A 62 -8.80 2.81 -3.10
C ASP A 62 -8.31 1.50 -3.73
N ILE A 63 -7.08 1.47 -4.24
CA ILE A 63 -6.55 0.25 -4.85
C ILE A 63 -6.35 -0.87 -3.83
N ILE A 64 -5.85 -0.56 -2.64
CA ILE A 64 -5.68 -1.55 -1.57
C ILE A 64 -7.05 -2.09 -1.13
N GLN A 65 -8.05 -1.24 -0.96
CA GLN A 65 -9.42 -1.66 -0.62
C GLN A 65 -9.99 -2.59 -1.69
N ARG A 66 -9.82 -2.26 -2.96
CA ARG A 66 -10.28 -3.09 -4.07
C ARG A 66 -9.62 -4.47 -4.05
N LEU A 67 -8.31 -4.52 -3.87
CA LEU A 67 -7.57 -5.79 -3.79
C LEU A 67 -7.95 -6.61 -2.55
N ALA A 68 -8.12 -5.96 -1.40
CA ALA A 68 -8.50 -6.63 -0.17
C ALA A 68 -9.92 -7.23 -0.24
N VAL A 69 -10.85 -6.54 -0.92
CA VAL A 69 -12.21 -7.06 -1.16
C VAL A 69 -12.21 -8.30 -2.07
N GLN A 70 -11.28 -8.38 -3.03
CA GLN A 70 -11.12 -9.54 -3.90
C GLN A 70 -10.44 -10.73 -3.19
N ALA A 71 -9.63 -10.46 -2.16
CA ALA A 71 -8.86 -11.49 -1.47
C ALA A 71 -9.78 -12.61 -0.96
N GLY A 72 -9.41 -13.85 -1.25
CA GLY A 72 -10.18 -15.02 -0.88
C GLY A 72 -11.37 -15.32 -1.79
N PHE A 73 -11.56 -14.60 -2.89
CA PHE A 73 -12.55 -15.00 -3.89
C PHE A 73 -12.14 -16.34 -4.52
N GLU A 74 -13.09 -17.25 -4.61
CA GLU A 74 -12.98 -18.52 -5.31
C GLU A 74 -14.11 -18.66 -6.33
N ASP A 75 -13.72 -19.13 -7.50
CA ASP A 75 -14.65 -19.48 -8.54
C ASP A 75 -15.19 -20.90 -8.29
N LEU A 76 -16.50 -21.07 -8.21
CA LEU A 76 -17.15 -22.35 -7.83
C LEU A 76 -16.63 -23.58 -8.61
N PRO A 77 -16.52 -23.53 -9.95
CA PRO A 77 -15.96 -24.64 -10.71
C PRO A 77 -14.55 -25.01 -10.30
N SER A 78 -13.71 -24.02 -10.04
CA SER A 78 -12.31 -24.19 -9.67
C SER A 78 -12.13 -24.56 -8.19
N ALA A 79 -12.99 -24.06 -7.31
CA ALA A 79 -12.99 -24.37 -5.89
C ALA A 79 -13.31 -25.84 -5.61
N SER A 80 -14.18 -26.46 -6.42
CA SER A 80 -14.54 -27.88 -6.34
C SER A 80 -13.62 -28.79 -7.15
N ALA A 81 -12.75 -28.24 -8.01
CA ALA A 81 -11.83 -29.00 -8.81
C ALA A 81 -10.73 -29.66 -7.95
N PRO A 82 -10.14 -30.79 -8.39
CA PRO A 82 -8.92 -31.30 -7.79
C PRO A 82 -7.81 -30.25 -7.78
N TYR A 83 -6.78 -30.45 -6.94
CA TYR A 83 -5.58 -29.66 -7.05
C TYR A 83 -5.03 -29.77 -8.47
N ALA A 84 -4.66 -28.62 -9.06
CA ALA A 84 -3.97 -28.64 -10.33
C ALA A 84 -2.64 -29.37 -10.14
N ASP A 85 -2.28 -30.20 -11.09
CA ASP A 85 -0.95 -30.82 -11.13
C ASP A 85 0.13 -29.73 -11.14
N SER A 86 1.39 -30.10 -10.88
CA SER A 86 2.59 -29.24 -10.83
C SER A 86 2.76 -28.24 -12.01
N GLN A 87 1.86 -28.28 -12.97
CA GLN A 87 1.73 -27.40 -14.13
C GLN A 87 0.80 -26.19 -13.92
N ALA A 88 0.19 -26.03 -12.74
CA ALA A 88 -0.69 -24.88 -12.50
C ALA A 88 0.06 -23.57 -12.74
N ARG A 89 -0.54 -22.69 -13.55
CA ARG A 89 0.05 -21.41 -13.98
C ARG A 89 0.46 -20.50 -12.83
N TYR A 90 -0.19 -20.68 -11.70
CA TYR A 90 0.00 -19.88 -10.48
C TYR A 90 0.22 -20.76 -9.26
N ALA A 91 0.68 -22.02 -9.44
CA ALA A 91 0.90 -22.94 -8.33
C ALA A 91 1.77 -22.26 -7.26
N LEU A 92 1.15 -21.90 -6.16
CA LEU A 92 1.77 -21.35 -4.97
C LEU A 92 2.02 -22.45 -3.94
N ILE A 93 2.11 -23.68 -4.41
CA ILE A 93 2.37 -24.81 -3.54
C ILE A 93 3.82 -24.74 -3.10
N ASN A 94 4.04 -24.60 -1.82
CA ASN A 94 5.37 -24.81 -1.27
C ASN A 94 5.73 -26.29 -1.45
N PRO A 95 6.72 -26.64 -2.29
CA PRO A 95 7.08 -28.05 -2.55
C PRO A 95 7.58 -28.78 -1.30
N LYS A 96 7.80 -28.07 -0.19
CA LYS A 96 8.22 -28.63 1.10
C LYS A 96 7.06 -28.95 2.04
N THR A 97 5.82 -28.59 1.69
CA THR A 97 4.63 -28.82 2.53
C THR A 97 3.69 -29.80 1.87
N ASP A 98 2.89 -30.49 2.68
CA ASP A 98 1.83 -31.36 2.16
C ASP A 98 0.87 -30.51 1.30
N ILE A 99 0.63 -30.94 0.07
CA ILE A 99 -0.22 -30.29 -0.93
C ILE A 99 -1.63 -29.95 -0.41
N ARG A 100 -2.08 -30.64 0.62
CA ARG A 100 -3.41 -30.42 1.23
C ARG A 100 -3.54 -29.12 1.99
N GLU A 101 -2.43 -28.50 2.36
CA GLU A 101 -2.42 -27.22 3.09
C GLU A 101 -2.11 -26.06 2.14
N LEU A 102 -3.17 -25.51 1.54
CA LEU A 102 -3.03 -24.30 0.74
C LEU A 102 -2.68 -23.09 1.63
N PRO A 103 -1.77 -22.24 1.18
CA PRO A 103 -1.47 -21.00 1.89
C PRO A 103 -2.73 -20.13 2.00
N PRO A 104 -2.85 -19.35 3.09
CA PRO A 104 -3.97 -18.45 3.29
C PRO A 104 -4.08 -17.39 2.17
N ASN A 105 -5.31 -16.97 1.86
CA ASN A 105 -5.56 -15.95 0.83
C ASN A 105 -5.05 -14.56 1.22
N VAL A 106 -4.89 -14.32 2.52
CA VAL A 106 -4.28 -13.12 3.09
C VAL A 106 -3.11 -13.55 3.93
N PHE A 107 -1.95 -12.98 3.66
CA PHE A 107 -0.70 -13.30 4.34
C PHE A 107 0.22 -12.08 4.37
N GLY A 108 1.25 -12.09 5.21
CA GLY A 108 2.20 -10.98 5.23
C GLY A 108 3.39 -11.20 6.16
N TYR A 109 4.27 -10.22 6.15
CA TYR A 109 5.48 -10.19 6.96
C TYR A 109 5.67 -8.81 7.56
N ASP A 110 5.99 -8.76 8.85
CA ASP A 110 6.34 -7.51 9.52
C ASP A 110 7.76 -7.10 9.18
N ASN A 111 7.98 -5.80 9.02
CA ASN A 111 9.31 -5.20 8.84
C ASN A 111 10.18 -5.97 7.83
N ALA A 112 9.66 -6.18 6.62
CA ALA A 112 10.30 -7.05 5.64
C ALA A 112 10.24 -6.50 4.21
N THR A 113 11.07 -7.07 3.35
CA THR A 113 11.00 -6.90 1.89
C THR A 113 10.70 -8.25 1.25
N PRO A 114 9.89 -8.32 0.19
CA PRO A 114 9.63 -9.58 -0.50
C PRO A 114 10.91 -10.08 -1.18
N ASN A 115 11.10 -11.39 -1.20
CA ASN A 115 12.19 -12.00 -1.95
C ASN A 115 11.89 -11.89 -3.46
N SER A 116 12.87 -11.54 -4.26
CA SER A 116 12.68 -11.33 -5.70
C SER A 116 12.41 -12.61 -6.50
N SER A 117 12.92 -13.74 -6.04
CA SER A 117 12.72 -15.06 -6.68
C SER A 117 11.50 -15.80 -6.16
N ASP A 118 11.12 -15.53 -4.91
CA ASP A 118 9.93 -16.10 -4.27
C ASP A 118 9.27 -15.06 -3.36
N PRO A 119 8.52 -14.12 -3.93
CA PRO A 119 7.93 -13.02 -3.17
C PRO A 119 6.79 -13.46 -2.25
N PHE A 120 6.33 -14.68 -2.39
CA PHE A 120 5.22 -15.22 -1.63
C PHE A 120 5.66 -15.94 -0.35
N TYR A 121 6.60 -16.89 -0.45
CA TYR A 121 7.00 -17.73 0.69
C TYR A 121 8.20 -17.21 1.45
N ALA A 122 8.90 -16.22 0.91
CA ALA A 122 10.10 -15.70 1.52
C ALA A 122 10.06 -14.17 1.59
N ALA A 123 10.48 -13.66 2.73
CA ALA A 123 10.73 -12.26 2.94
C ALA A 123 12.05 -12.08 3.69
N THR A 124 12.73 -10.99 3.39
CA THR A 124 13.98 -10.62 4.05
C THR A 124 13.70 -9.51 5.06
N PRO A 125 14.18 -9.62 6.31
CA PRO A 125 14.07 -8.53 7.26
C PRO A 125 14.66 -7.23 6.69
N ARG A 126 13.99 -6.12 6.91
CA ARG A 126 14.48 -4.82 6.45
C ARG A 126 15.72 -4.39 7.19
N THR A 127 16.56 -3.68 6.47
CA THR A 127 17.71 -2.95 7.02
C THR A 127 17.39 -1.45 7.06
N ALA A 128 18.15 -0.69 7.84
CA ALA A 128 17.99 0.77 7.92
C ALA A 128 18.21 1.46 6.56
N SER A 129 18.96 0.83 5.64
CA SER A 129 19.27 1.35 4.30
C SER A 129 18.14 1.20 3.28
N ASP A 130 17.15 0.35 3.55
CA ASP A 130 16.11 0.01 2.58
C ASP A 130 15.07 1.14 2.36
N GLY A 131 15.12 2.20 3.18
CA GLY A 131 14.30 3.39 3.02
C GLY A 131 12.80 3.21 3.26
N GLY A 132 12.41 2.08 3.78
CA GLY A 132 10.99 1.72 4.01
C GLY A 132 10.52 1.87 5.46
N ASN A 133 11.30 2.46 6.35
CA ASN A 133 10.94 2.77 7.75
C ASN A 133 10.22 1.62 8.48
N GLY A 134 10.75 0.40 8.39
CA GLY A 134 10.14 -0.77 9.01
C GLY A 134 8.85 -1.26 8.36
N SER A 135 8.58 -0.92 7.10
CA SER A 135 7.37 -1.29 6.39
C SER A 135 7.20 -2.79 6.24
N ASP A 136 5.95 -3.19 6.22
CA ASP A 136 5.49 -4.56 6.09
C ASP A 136 5.33 -5.00 4.63
N VAL A 137 5.10 -6.30 4.46
CA VAL A 137 4.68 -6.92 3.20
C VAL A 137 3.27 -7.44 3.38
N LEU A 138 2.37 -7.11 2.47
CA LEU A 138 1.00 -7.65 2.40
C LEU A 138 0.83 -8.47 1.13
N ILE A 139 0.33 -9.68 1.27
CA ILE A 139 0.07 -10.63 0.19
C ILE A 139 -1.42 -10.93 0.15
N LEU A 140 -2.03 -10.74 -1.00
CA LEU A 140 -3.45 -10.97 -1.25
C LEU A 140 -3.60 -11.93 -2.42
N GLN A 141 -4.42 -12.97 -2.26
CA GLN A 141 -4.66 -13.99 -3.27
C GLN A 141 -6.14 -14.15 -3.56
N TYR A 142 -6.45 -14.57 -4.77
CA TYR A 142 -7.81 -14.84 -5.25
C TYR A 142 -7.76 -15.73 -6.49
N GLN A 143 -8.89 -16.31 -6.88
CA GLN A 143 -9.05 -16.99 -8.16
C GLN A 143 -9.63 -16.06 -9.21
N ALA A 144 -9.34 -16.30 -10.48
CA ALA A 144 -9.99 -15.61 -11.58
C ALA A 144 -11.35 -16.27 -11.86
N ALA A 145 -12.39 -15.47 -11.92
CA ALA A 145 -13.73 -15.94 -12.24
C ALA A 145 -13.84 -16.39 -13.72
N LEU A 146 -14.55 -17.47 -13.95
CA LEU A 146 -14.81 -18.00 -15.28
C LEU A 146 -15.86 -17.15 -16.01
N ASP A 147 -15.56 -16.80 -17.25
CA ASP A 147 -16.57 -16.25 -18.17
C ASP A 147 -17.49 -17.39 -18.66
N LEU A 148 -18.66 -17.47 -18.06
CA LEU A 148 -19.69 -18.48 -18.39
C LEU A 148 -20.26 -18.33 -19.81
N SER A 149 -20.07 -17.18 -20.44
CA SER A 149 -20.50 -16.95 -21.83
C SER A 149 -19.50 -17.52 -22.85
N SER A 150 -18.28 -17.85 -22.42
CA SER A 150 -17.19 -18.31 -23.26
C SER A 150 -16.88 -19.79 -22.99
N ALA A 151 -16.94 -20.61 -24.04
CA ALA A 151 -16.50 -22.01 -23.97
C ALA A 151 -14.97 -22.18 -23.85
N SER A 152 -14.20 -21.09 -23.85
CA SER A 152 -12.75 -21.12 -24.01
C SER A 152 -11.97 -21.02 -22.70
N GLY A 153 -12.64 -21.07 -21.55
CA GLY A 153 -11.99 -20.98 -20.23
C GLY A 153 -11.35 -19.61 -19.93
N TYR A 154 -11.86 -18.55 -20.56
CA TYR A 154 -11.42 -17.19 -20.28
C TYR A 154 -11.94 -16.69 -18.93
N SER A 155 -11.20 -15.76 -18.35
CA SER A 155 -11.67 -15.00 -17.19
C SER A 155 -12.70 -13.95 -17.63
N ASP A 156 -13.66 -13.66 -16.75
CA ASP A 156 -14.63 -12.59 -16.94
C ASP A 156 -14.02 -11.18 -16.79
N GLY A 157 -12.73 -11.10 -16.41
CA GLY A 157 -12.00 -9.85 -16.22
C GLY A 157 -12.38 -9.03 -14.97
N SER A 158 -13.25 -9.54 -14.10
CA SER A 158 -13.70 -8.84 -12.90
C SER A 158 -12.61 -8.71 -11.84
N MET A 159 -11.70 -9.69 -11.77
CA MET A 159 -10.60 -9.73 -10.83
C MET A 159 -9.34 -9.11 -11.43
N ILE A 160 -8.64 -8.28 -10.66
CA ILE A 160 -7.43 -7.58 -11.12
C ILE A 160 -6.26 -7.78 -10.17
N THR A 161 -5.05 -7.77 -10.72
CA THR A 161 -3.81 -7.65 -9.94
C THR A 161 -3.62 -6.22 -9.44
N CYS A 162 -2.66 -6.02 -8.51
CA CYS A 162 -2.29 -4.68 -8.07
C CYS A 162 -1.77 -3.77 -9.20
N ALA A 163 -1.37 -4.32 -10.33
CA ALA A 163 -1.01 -3.56 -11.53
C ALA A 163 -2.22 -3.18 -12.41
N GLY A 164 -3.45 -3.51 -11.97
CA GLY A 164 -4.67 -3.25 -12.73
C GLY A 164 -4.93 -4.20 -13.89
N ASN A 165 -4.13 -5.25 -14.04
CA ASN A 165 -4.30 -6.25 -15.10
C ASN A 165 -5.27 -7.33 -14.65
N ALA A 166 -6.27 -7.61 -15.48
CA ALA A 166 -7.12 -8.78 -15.32
C ALA A 166 -6.42 -10.01 -15.94
N PRO A 167 -6.50 -11.19 -15.29
CA PRO A 167 -6.04 -12.43 -15.90
C PRO A 167 -6.87 -12.77 -17.14
N LYS A 168 -6.23 -13.31 -18.17
CA LYS A 168 -6.93 -13.71 -19.40
C LYS A 168 -7.72 -15.00 -19.24
N LEU A 169 -7.19 -15.92 -18.48
CA LEU A 169 -7.78 -17.25 -18.31
C LEU A 169 -8.30 -17.38 -16.87
N ALA A 170 -9.41 -18.04 -16.72
CA ALA A 170 -9.96 -18.41 -15.43
C ALA A 170 -9.03 -19.38 -14.69
N SER A 171 -9.19 -19.47 -13.38
CA SER A 171 -8.49 -20.48 -12.57
C SER A 171 -8.93 -21.88 -12.96
N THR A 172 -8.02 -22.85 -12.89
CA THR A 172 -8.26 -24.23 -13.35
C THR A 172 -8.31 -25.24 -12.20
N GLY A 173 -7.93 -24.85 -10.98
CA GLY A 173 -7.91 -25.70 -9.81
C GLY A 173 -7.88 -24.88 -8.52
N ARG A 174 -7.96 -25.55 -7.38
CA ARG A 174 -7.97 -24.90 -6.05
C ARG A 174 -6.73 -24.10 -5.76
N ASP A 175 -5.60 -24.55 -6.25
CA ASP A 175 -4.26 -23.99 -6.07
C ASP A 175 -3.89 -22.95 -7.16
N ASP A 176 -4.69 -22.83 -8.20
CA ASP A 176 -4.48 -21.84 -9.26
C ASP A 176 -4.98 -20.46 -8.80
N ARG A 177 -4.14 -19.77 -8.03
CA ARG A 177 -4.44 -18.48 -7.44
C ARG A 177 -3.55 -17.38 -7.99
N ILE A 178 -4.17 -16.26 -8.22
CA ILE A 178 -3.50 -15.02 -8.58
C ILE A 178 -3.16 -14.28 -7.29
N TYR A 179 -2.03 -13.61 -7.26
CA TYR A 179 -1.61 -12.86 -6.09
C TYR A 179 -1.16 -11.44 -6.44
N SER A 180 -1.27 -10.60 -5.43
CA SER A 180 -0.73 -9.25 -5.40
C SER A 180 0.07 -9.07 -4.12
N VAL A 181 1.35 -8.70 -4.26
CA VAL A 181 2.22 -8.42 -3.11
C VAL A 181 2.47 -6.91 -3.06
N LEU A 182 2.10 -6.31 -1.95
CA LEU A 182 2.29 -4.89 -1.67
C LEU A 182 3.44 -4.72 -0.68
N SER A 183 4.40 -3.88 -1.00
CA SER A 183 5.56 -3.56 -0.17
C SER A 183 6.08 -2.17 -0.47
N VAL A 184 6.92 -1.62 0.39
CA VAL A 184 7.61 -0.36 0.11
C VAL A 184 9.04 -0.66 -0.34
N ALA A 185 9.46 -0.03 -1.42
CA ALA A 185 10.86 -0.04 -1.88
C ALA A 185 11.19 1.27 -2.58
N LYS A 186 12.47 1.49 -2.82
CA LYS A 186 12.94 2.61 -3.62
C LYS A 186 12.61 2.38 -5.10
N SER A 187 12.03 3.40 -5.73
CA SER A 187 11.79 3.43 -7.17
C SER A 187 13.09 3.77 -7.93
N VAL A 188 13.01 3.81 -9.25
CA VAL A 188 14.14 4.15 -10.14
C VAL A 188 14.78 5.51 -9.80
N ASN A 189 14.01 6.44 -9.24
CA ASN A 189 14.47 7.77 -8.84
C ASN A 189 14.92 7.86 -7.37
N ASP A 190 15.20 6.73 -6.73
CA ASP A 190 15.55 6.64 -5.29
C ASP A 190 14.46 7.18 -4.34
N GLU A 191 13.27 7.50 -4.85
CA GLU A 191 12.12 7.88 -4.04
C GLU A 191 11.38 6.62 -3.55
N PRO A 192 10.98 6.55 -2.26
CA PRO A 192 10.19 5.44 -1.78
C PRO A 192 8.83 5.40 -2.47
N ALA A 193 8.37 4.22 -2.74
CA ALA A 193 7.07 3.99 -3.38
C ALA A 193 6.41 2.72 -2.82
N LEU A 194 5.09 2.71 -2.81
CA LEU A 194 4.34 1.48 -2.68
C LEU A 194 4.53 0.69 -3.98
N MET A 195 5.09 -0.50 -3.86
CA MET A 195 5.39 -1.40 -4.96
C MET A 195 4.32 -2.48 -5.05
N CYS A 196 4.05 -2.87 -6.27
CA CYS A 196 3.18 -3.98 -6.64
C CYS A 196 4.02 -5.10 -7.24
N THR A 197 4.03 -6.27 -6.63
CA THR A 197 4.62 -7.47 -7.22
C THR A 197 3.51 -8.45 -7.60
N TYR A 198 3.52 -8.90 -8.82
CA TYR A 198 2.55 -9.84 -9.39
C TYR A 198 3.25 -10.76 -10.41
N ARG A 199 2.59 -11.84 -10.79
CA ARG A 199 3.09 -12.69 -11.86
C ARG A 199 2.55 -12.22 -13.20
N SER A 200 3.44 -11.89 -14.11
CA SER A 200 3.08 -11.50 -15.46
C SER A 200 2.69 -12.73 -16.30
N GLU A 201 1.50 -12.74 -16.86
CA GLU A 201 1.08 -13.81 -17.79
C GLU A 201 1.92 -13.87 -19.05
N LYS A 202 2.41 -12.71 -19.51
CA LYS A 202 3.22 -12.61 -20.73
C LYS A 202 4.58 -13.31 -20.59
N THR A 203 5.21 -13.20 -19.43
CA THR A 203 6.56 -13.69 -19.19
C THR A 203 6.61 -14.90 -18.24
N GLY A 204 5.52 -15.18 -17.51
CA GLY A 204 5.48 -16.18 -16.45
C GLY A 204 6.35 -15.84 -15.24
N LYS A 205 6.95 -14.63 -15.19
CA LYS A 205 7.88 -14.20 -14.15
C LYS A 205 7.22 -13.21 -13.19
N HIS A 206 7.77 -13.11 -11.98
CA HIS A 206 7.42 -12.05 -11.06
C HIS A 206 7.84 -10.70 -11.64
N THR A 207 6.93 -9.76 -11.58
CA THR A 207 7.14 -8.39 -12.07
C THR A 207 6.86 -7.44 -10.92
N ILE A 208 7.77 -6.49 -10.73
CA ILE A 208 7.66 -5.45 -9.70
C ILE A 208 7.46 -4.12 -10.41
N SER A 209 6.44 -3.37 -10.03
CA SER A 209 6.18 -2.04 -10.55
C SER A 209 5.82 -1.05 -9.43
N PRO A 210 6.24 0.22 -9.53
CA PRO A 210 5.81 1.24 -8.60
C PRO A 210 4.32 1.54 -8.82
N LEU A 211 3.56 1.57 -7.71
CA LEU A 211 2.12 1.83 -7.71
C LEU A 211 1.83 3.27 -7.29
N VAL A 212 2.38 3.69 -6.16
CA VAL A 212 2.20 5.05 -5.63
C VAL A 212 3.53 5.59 -5.12
N ALA A 213 4.00 6.68 -5.72
CA ALA A 213 5.22 7.35 -5.32
C ALA A 213 5.04 8.09 -3.99
N GLY A 214 6.13 8.23 -3.23
CA GLY A 214 6.17 8.96 -1.97
C GLY A 214 5.69 8.17 -0.76
N VAL A 215 5.25 6.92 -0.89
CA VAL A 215 4.92 6.06 0.26
C VAL A 215 6.22 5.62 0.92
N GLU A 216 6.54 6.21 2.07
CA GLU A 216 7.77 5.91 2.83
C GLU A 216 7.55 4.95 4.01
N SER A 217 6.30 4.68 4.39
CA SER A 217 5.94 3.70 5.40
C SER A 217 4.60 3.04 5.05
N PHE A 218 4.55 1.72 5.22
CA PHE A 218 3.37 0.89 5.01
C PHE A 218 3.30 -0.15 6.12
N GLN A 219 2.25 -0.10 6.94
CA GLN A 219 2.06 -0.96 8.10
C GLN A 219 0.72 -1.66 8.04
N VAL A 220 0.66 -2.92 8.44
CA VAL A 220 -0.54 -3.74 8.39
C VAL A 220 -0.78 -4.42 9.73
N LEU A 221 -1.97 -4.24 10.28
CA LEU A 221 -2.48 -5.06 11.37
C LEU A 221 -3.64 -5.91 10.86
N TYR A 222 -3.66 -7.13 11.30
CA TYR A 222 -4.63 -8.14 10.91
C TYR A 222 -5.70 -8.24 12.01
N GLY A 223 -6.92 -7.87 11.67
CA GLY A 223 -8.08 -8.02 12.55
C GLY A 223 -8.52 -9.47 12.57
N VAL A 224 -8.33 -10.12 13.69
CA VAL A 224 -8.46 -11.57 13.85
C VAL A 224 -9.63 -11.97 14.71
N ASP A 225 -10.14 -13.16 14.46
CA ASP A 225 -11.26 -13.77 15.15
C ASP A 225 -10.74 -14.86 16.11
N HIS A 226 -10.65 -14.49 17.40
CA HIS A 226 -10.23 -15.38 18.50
C HIS A 226 -8.89 -16.10 18.29
N VAL A 227 -7.87 -15.37 17.85
CA VAL A 227 -6.49 -15.86 17.76
C VAL A 227 -5.68 -15.37 18.94
N THR A 228 -5.01 -16.30 19.61
CA THR A 228 -4.01 -15.99 20.65
C THR A 228 -2.64 -15.81 19.99
N PRO A 229 -1.90 -14.71 20.23
CA PRO A 229 -0.61 -14.48 19.62
C PRO A 229 0.37 -15.64 19.82
N GLY A 230 0.93 -16.15 18.71
CA GLY A 230 1.95 -17.20 18.71
C GLY A 230 1.48 -18.59 19.14
N ALA A 231 0.17 -18.79 19.35
CA ALA A 231 -0.38 -20.07 19.82
C ALA A 231 -1.29 -20.73 18.78
N THR A 232 -1.46 -22.05 18.92
CA THR A 232 -2.42 -22.83 18.14
C THR A 232 -3.86 -22.51 18.55
N LEU A 233 -4.80 -22.64 17.60
CA LEU A 233 -6.23 -22.54 17.90
C LEU A 233 -6.66 -23.71 18.79
N GLY A 234 -7.29 -23.40 19.91
CA GLY A 234 -7.85 -24.38 20.85
C GLY A 234 -9.38 -24.41 20.82
N PRO A 235 -10.00 -25.33 21.61
CA PRO A 235 -11.47 -25.45 21.68
C PRO A 235 -12.17 -24.17 22.13
N GLY A 236 -11.49 -23.31 22.94
CA GLY A 236 -12.02 -22.00 23.37
C GLY A 236 -11.97 -20.91 22.28
N ASN A 237 -11.38 -21.19 21.14
CA ASN A 237 -11.24 -20.25 20.01
C ASN A 237 -12.35 -20.46 18.96
N ALA A 238 -13.61 -20.64 19.39
CA ALA A 238 -14.73 -20.76 18.46
C ALA A 238 -14.82 -19.56 17.53
N ALA A 239 -15.07 -19.80 16.23
CA ALA A 239 -15.18 -18.72 15.26
C ALA A 239 -16.47 -17.95 15.46
N SER A 240 -16.38 -16.60 15.38
CA SER A 240 -17.52 -15.69 15.41
C SER A 240 -17.66 -14.88 14.13
N SER A 241 -16.71 -15.00 13.21
CA SER A 241 -16.58 -14.20 11.98
C SER A 241 -16.42 -12.69 12.21
N ILE A 242 -16.27 -12.27 13.46
CA ILE A 242 -16.08 -10.87 13.86
C ILE A 242 -14.68 -10.72 14.45
N PRO A 243 -13.87 -9.77 13.97
CA PRO A 243 -12.57 -9.52 14.56
C PRO A 243 -12.72 -9.00 16.00
N ASN A 244 -12.04 -9.64 16.94
CA ASN A 244 -12.00 -9.25 18.34
C ASN A 244 -10.69 -8.60 18.77
N GLY A 245 -9.67 -8.58 17.89
CA GLY A 245 -8.37 -7.98 18.15
C GLY A 245 -7.59 -7.73 16.86
N TYR A 246 -6.52 -6.96 16.99
CA TYR A 246 -5.58 -6.71 15.90
C TYR A 246 -4.21 -7.27 16.25
N LEU A 247 -3.66 -8.09 15.38
CA LEU A 247 -2.34 -8.71 15.53
C LEU A 247 -1.43 -8.33 14.35
N ARG A 248 -0.12 -8.40 14.60
CA ARG A 248 0.91 -8.30 13.56
C ARG A 248 1.15 -9.67 12.92
N ALA A 249 1.79 -9.70 11.75
CA ALA A 249 2.09 -10.94 11.04
C ALA A 249 2.88 -11.95 11.90
N ALA A 250 3.92 -11.50 12.60
CA ALA A 250 4.70 -12.35 13.49
C ALA A 250 3.88 -12.98 14.62
N GLN A 251 2.84 -12.30 15.09
CA GLN A 251 1.96 -12.81 16.15
C GLN A 251 0.97 -13.87 15.66
N LEU A 252 0.74 -13.98 14.35
CA LEU A 252 -0.04 -15.04 13.73
C LEU A 252 0.77 -16.32 13.49
N THR A 253 2.09 -16.19 13.53
CA THR A 253 3.01 -17.32 13.31
C THR A 253 3.14 -18.16 14.56
N VAL A 254 2.95 -19.49 14.41
CA VAL A 254 3.24 -20.47 15.45
C VAL A 254 4.60 -21.08 15.14
N PRO A 255 5.62 -20.86 15.98
CA PRO A 255 6.96 -21.34 15.69
C PRO A 255 7.02 -22.87 15.52
N GLY A 256 7.56 -23.32 14.39
CA GLY A 256 7.72 -24.75 14.08
C GLY A 256 6.45 -25.47 13.62
N ASP A 257 5.29 -24.78 13.59
CA ASP A 257 4.03 -25.37 13.13
C ASP A 257 3.39 -24.50 12.04
N LEU A 258 3.60 -24.89 10.78
CA LEU A 258 3.06 -24.18 9.63
C LEU A 258 1.54 -24.34 9.53
N ASN A 259 1.00 -25.49 9.92
CA ASN A 259 -0.43 -25.77 9.83
C ASN A 259 -1.21 -24.91 10.84
N ALA A 260 -0.70 -24.82 12.08
CA ALA A 260 -1.26 -23.91 13.07
C ALA A 260 -1.12 -22.44 12.66
N THR A 261 0.01 -22.08 12.05
CA THR A 261 0.21 -20.74 11.47
C THR A 261 -0.86 -20.44 10.43
N TYR A 262 -1.08 -21.32 9.47
CA TYR A 262 -2.11 -21.14 8.44
C TYR A 262 -3.53 -21.11 9.02
N ALA A 263 -3.80 -21.90 10.05
CA ALA A 263 -5.07 -21.86 10.75
C ALA A 263 -5.32 -20.48 11.39
N ASN A 264 -4.30 -19.88 12.02
CA ASN A 264 -4.40 -18.51 12.56
C ASN A 264 -4.67 -17.47 11.45
N TRP A 265 -3.95 -17.55 10.33
CA TRP A 265 -4.13 -16.64 9.20
C TRP A 265 -5.54 -16.75 8.58
N ARG A 266 -6.13 -17.94 8.54
CA ARG A 266 -7.52 -18.14 8.09
C ARG A 266 -8.56 -17.47 8.99
N ARG A 267 -8.17 -17.02 10.19
CA ARG A 267 -9.01 -16.24 11.11
C ARG A 267 -8.92 -14.73 10.89
N VAL A 268 -8.18 -14.26 9.93
CA VAL A 268 -8.13 -12.83 9.56
C VAL A 268 -9.46 -12.43 8.90
N ARG A 269 -10.10 -11.38 9.46
CA ARG A 269 -11.40 -10.86 9.01
C ARG A 269 -11.33 -9.44 8.50
N SER A 270 -10.30 -8.70 8.89
CA SER A 270 -10.09 -7.33 8.44
C SER A 270 -8.61 -6.98 8.40
N LEU A 271 -8.28 -5.96 7.62
CA LEU A 271 -6.96 -5.38 7.53
C LEU A 271 -7.04 -3.93 8.00
N ARG A 272 -6.23 -3.56 8.98
CA ARG A 272 -5.99 -2.17 9.34
C ARG A 272 -4.67 -1.74 8.75
N ILE A 273 -4.72 -0.78 7.85
CA ILE A 273 -3.57 -0.34 7.06
C ILE A 273 -3.23 1.09 7.46
N GLY A 274 -1.95 1.31 7.72
CA GLY A 274 -1.38 2.62 7.98
C GLY A 274 -0.28 2.94 6.98
N MET A 275 -0.36 4.10 6.36
CA MET A 275 0.66 4.59 5.43
C MET A 275 1.10 5.98 5.81
N VAL A 276 2.37 6.28 5.53
CA VAL A 276 2.87 7.65 5.51
C VAL A 276 3.39 7.95 4.11
N LEU A 277 2.86 9.02 3.55
CA LEU A 277 3.32 9.55 2.28
C LEU A 277 4.12 10.83 2.52
N ARG A 278 5.19 11.00 1.76
CA ARG A 278 6.01 12.21 1.75
C ARG A 278 5.87 12.99 0.46
N GLY A 279 5.87 14.29 0.57
CA GLY A 279 5.89 15.21 -0.58
C GLY A 279 7.28 15.35 -1.20
N PRO A 280 7.38 16.11 -2.29
CA PRO A 280 8.65 16.46 -2.91
C PRO A 280 9.63 17.13 -1.93
N ASP A 281 10.91 17.15 -2.31
CA ASP A 281 11.90 17.84 -1.51
C ASP A 281 11.52 19.31 -1.29
N ARG A 282 11.78 19.83 -0.07
CA ARG A 282 11.45 21.20 0.34
C ARG A 282 9.97 21.59 0.22
N SER A 283 9.07 20.61 0.24
CA SER A 283 7.62 20.88 0.20
C SER A 283 7.08 21.48 1.50
N ALA A 284 7.75 21.27 2.65
CA ALA A 284 7.43 21.96 3.89
C ALA A 284 8.05 23.35 3.94
N GLN A 285 7.28 24.32 4.45
CA GLN A 285 7.80 25.68 4.71
C GLN A 285 8.53 25.70 6.05
N GLY A 286 9.76 26.23 6.06
CA GLY A 286 10.56 26.43 7.26
C GLY A 286 11.73 25.45 7.38
N ALA A 287 12.43 25.52 8.53
CA ALA A 287 13.52 24.61 8.84
C ALA A 287 12.99 23.19 9.13
N ALA A 288 13.75 22.20 8.74
CA ALA A 288 13.46 20.81 9.09
C ALA A 288 13.43 20.68 10.63
N ALA A 289 12.28 20.28 11.17
CA ALA A 289 12.14 19.91 12.57
C ALA A 289 11.84 18.40 12.67
N PRO A 290 12.39 17.69 13.65
CA PRO A 290 12.08 16.28 13.82
C PRO A 290 10.58 16.08 14.01
N GLN A 291 9.98 15.23 13.16
CA GLN A 291 8.57 14.90 13.21
C GLN A 291 8.42 13.40 13.51
N LYS A 292 7.84 13.08 14.66
CA LYS A 292 7.52 11.70 15.02
C LYS A 292 6.20 11.30 14.38
N LEU A 293 6.22 10.20 13.63
CA LEU A 293 5.12 9.70 12.82
C LEU A 293 4.66 8.34 13.33
N PHE A 294 3.35 8.09 13.23
CA PHE A 294 2.69 6.88 13.68
C PHE A 294 1.74 6.39 12.59
N PRO A 295 2.17 5.51 11.69
CA PRO A 295 1.37 5.07 10.53
C PRO A 295 0.00 4.50 10.92
N LEU A 296 -0.07 3.73 12.01
CA LEU A 296 -1.31 3.12 12.53
C LEU A 296 -1.98 3.95 13.64
N GLY A 297 -1.39 5.09 14.01
CA GLY A 297 -1.76 5.89 15.17
C GLY A 297 -0.94 5.55 16.41
N SER A 298 -0.78 6.51 17.33
CA SER A 298 0.09 6.38 18.52
C SER A 298 -0.31 5.23 19.45
N ARG A 299 -1.58 4.84 19.47
CA ARG A 299 -2.09 3.72 20.27
C ARG A 299 -1.46 2.37 19.89
N TYR A 300 -1.06 2.21 18.62
CA TYR A 300 -0.47 0.99 18.09
C TYR A 300 1.06 1.04 18.03
N ALA A 301 1.68 2.11 18.54
CA ALA A 301 3.13 2.19 18.62
C ALA A 301 3.69 1.15 19.60
N SER A 302 4.68 0.40 19.17
CA SER A 302 5.32 -0.66 19.97
C SER A 302 6.81 -0.70 19.69
N ALA A 303 7.61 -0.83 20.74
CA ALA A 303 9.05 -1.04 20.59
C ALA A 303 9.41 -2.37 19.90
N ALA A 304 8.50 -3.34 19.94
CA ALA A 304 8.64 -4.62 19.23
C ALA A 304 8.31 -4.54 17.74
N ASP A 305 7.92 -3.36 17.25
CA ASP A 305 7.56 -3.09 15.87
C ASP A 305 8.22 -1.79 15.39
N PRO A 306 9.39 -1.88 14.75
CA PRO A 306 10.15 -0.71 14.31
C PRO A 306 9.39 0.22 13.36
N GLY A 307 8.45 -0.34 12.57
CA GLY A 307 7.65 0.41 11.62
C GLY A 307 6.47 1.16 12.24
N SER A 308 6.06 0.81 13.47
CA SER A 308 4.91 1.43 14.13
C SER A 308 5.13 2.90 14.52
N SER A 309 6.37 3.36 14.61
CA SER A 309 6.72 4.77 14.74
C SER A 309 8.14 5.05 14.24
N TYR A 310 8.34 6.18 13.60
CA TYR A 310 9.67 6.65 13.20
C TYR A 310 9.74 8.17 13.24
N THR A 311 10.96 8.72 13.15
CA THR A 311 11.19 10.17 13.17
C THR A 311 11.79 10.60 11.84
N ALA A 312 11.09 11.51 11.15
CA ALA A 312 11.59 12.18 9.98
C ALA A 312 12.28 13.49 10.36
N THR A 313 13.40 13.81 9.69
CA THR A 313 14.25 14.97 10.03
C THR A 313 14.43 15.94 8.87
N ASP A 314 13.79 15.70 7.72
CA ASP A 314 13.87 16.53 6.53
C ASP A 314 12.72 17.56 6.44
N ALA A 315 12.83 18.52 5.51
CA ALA A 315 11.84 19.55 5.27
C ALA A 315 10.82 19.14 4.20
N ARG A 316 10.20 17.95 4.37
CA ARG A 316 9.15 17.46 3.47
C ARG A 316 7.80 17.40 4.18
N LEU A 317 6.75 17.77 3.47
CA LEU A 317 5.37 17.53 3.93
C LEU A 317 5.12 16.03 4.03
N ARG A 318 4.40 15.62 5.08
CA ARG A 318 3.97 14.23 5.27
C ARG A 318 2.51 14.16 5.59
N GLN A 319 1.89 13.11 5.09
CA GLN A 319 0.51 12.77 5.40
C GLN A 319 0.43 11.33 5.87
N THR A 320 -0.15 11.13 7.04
CA THR A 320 -0.51 9.80 7.54
C THR A 320 -1.93 9.47 7.13
N VAL A 321 -2.13 8.27 6.61
CA VAL A 321 -3.43 7.73 6.23
C VAL A 321 -3.62 6.38 6.91
N THR A 322 -4.72 6.23 7.62
CA THR A 322 -5.08 4.97 8.28
C THR A 322 -6.52 4.62 7.92
N PHE A 323 -6.75 3.38 7.50
CA PHE A 323 -8.08 2.87 7.18
C PHE A 323 -8.18 1.38 7.50
N THR A 324 -9.41 0.89 7.57
CA THR A 324 -9.69 -0.53 7.81
C THR A 324 -10.55 -1.07 6.68
N VAL A 325 -10.19 -2.26 6.19
CA VAL A 325 -10.95 -2.99 5.16
C VAL A 325 -11.39 -4.31 5.75
N HIS A 326 -12.68 -4.61 5.65
CA HIS A 326 -13.21 -5.91 5.99
C HIS A 326 -13.09 -6.85 4.80
N LEU A 327 -12.59 -8.06 5.04
CA LEU A 327 -12.50 -9.12 4.04
C LEU A 327 -13.90 -9.71 3.83
N ARG A 328 -14.37 -9.71 2.60
CA ARG A 328 -15.73 -10.20 2.28
C ARG A 328 -15.77 -11.70 2.11
N ASN A 329 -14.69 -12.26 1.57
CA ASN A 329 -14.61 -13.69 1.26
C ASN A 329 -14.04 -14.46 2.44
N CYS A 330 -14.48 -15.68 2.59
CA CYS A 330 -13.96 -16.57 3.61
C CYS A 330 -12.50 -16.94 3.33
N GLN A 331 -11.68 -16.96 4.38
CA GLN A 331 -10.27 -17.30 4.26
C GLN A 331 -10.00 -18.81 4.46
N ASN A 332 -11.04 -19.62 4.69
CA ASN A 332 -10.94 -21.04 5.05
C ASN A 332 -11.00 -22.00 3.88
N GLN A 333 -10.91 -21.50 2.69
CA GLN A 333 -11.22 -22.28 1.50
C GLN A 333 -10.24 -23.42 1.27
N GLY A 334 -10.79 -24.60 0.99
CA GLY A 334 -10.05 -25.79 0.64
C GLY A 334 -9.58 -26.65 1.84
N TYR A 335 -9.79 -26.21 3.08
CA TYR A 335 -9.48 -27.02 4.26
C TYR A 335 -10.73 -27.77 4.74
N GLN A 336 -10.80 -29.06 4.49
CA GLN A 336 -11.76 -29.95 5.12
C GLN A 336 -11.16 -30.47 6.43
N SER A 337 -11.31 -29.74 7.51
CA SER A 337 -11.21 -30.30 8.83
C SER A 337 -12.55 -30.92 9.18
N SER A 338 -12.54 -32.21 9.46
CA SER A 338 -13.72 -32.95 9.94
C SER A 338 -14.27 -32.48 11.30
N ALA A 339 -13.76 -31.38 11.84
CA ALA A 339 -14.02 -30.90 13.19
C ALA A 339 -14.43 -29.40 13.29
N SER A 340 -14.53 -28.61 12.21
CA SER A 340 -14.83 -27.19 12.37
C SER A 340 -16.09 -26.78 11.65
N THR A 341 -17.15 -26.53 12.40
CA THR A 341 -18.27 -25.67 12.03
C THR A 341 -17.81 -24.20 12.09
N LEU A 342 -16.97 -23.77 11.16
CA LEU A 342 -16.62 -22.36 11.05
C LEU A 342 -17.72 -21.62 10.27
N ALA A 343 -18.10 -20.41 10.70
CA ALA A 343 -19.12 -19.60 10.04
C ALA A 343 -18.83 -19.28 8.57
N CYS A 344 -17.60 -19.53 8.13
CA CYS A 344 -17.15 -19.44 6.73
C CYS A 344 -16.85 -20.83 6.12
N ASP A 345 -17.11 -21.91 6.81
CA ASP A 345 -17.08 -23.24 6.19
C ASP A 345 -18.32 -23.33 5.31
N VAL A 346 -18.18 -22.95 4.06
CA VAL A 346 -19.18 -23.30 3.06
C VAL A 346 -19.15 -24.81 2.99
N ILE A 347 -20.21 -25.43 3.50
CA ILE A 347 -20.52 -26.83 3.22
C ILE A 347 -20.75 -26.89 1.71
N LEU A 348 -19.69 -27.20 0.96
CA LEU A 348 -19.90 -27.64 -0.42
C LEU A 348 -20.65 -28.96 -0.32
N PRO A 349 -21.78 -29.13 -1.00
CA PRO A 349 -22.48 -30.39 -1.02
C PRO A 349 -21.50 -31.49 -1.50
N GLN A 350 -21.49 -32.60 -0.76
CA GLN A 350 -20.70 -33.79 -1.06
C GLN A 350 -21.06 -34.37 -2.43
#